data_b5dd2aa52ca1ee886fd66ad3fcd3fce4
#
_entry.id   b5dd2aa52ca1ee886fd66ad3fcd3fce4
#
_cell.length_a   1.000
_cell.length_b   1.000
_cell.length_c   1.000
_cell.angle_alpha   90.00
_cell.angle_beta   90.00
_cell.angle_gamma   90.00
#
_symmetry.space_group_name_H-M   'P 1'
#
loop_
_entity.id
_entity.type
_entity.pdbx_description
1 polymer ?
#
loop_
_entity_poly.entity_id
_entity_poly.type
_entity_poly.pdbx_seq_one_letter_code
_entity_poly.pdbx_strand_id
1 'polypeptide(L)'
;MGVQNDNNFEGSVFERSLNFHNENKNVDEQIKPLPESKGEWEKYINGEILPSMSNPTEPTKVKRPTKTEYYLKIAECVASRSTCLRRKFGAIIVKDDVIVSTGYSGAPRGRKNCCDRGKCFRMENNIPSGQRYELCRSVHAEMNAIINADPIKRKHAEMYLVGIENDGSYTEADCCSMCKRMILNSGINNVTFRTKDGSWRTVSILKWIKEDDSLTIHEGY
;
A
#
# COMPACT_ATOMS: atom_id res chain seq x y z
N MET A 1 -32.12 -26.76 25.30
CA MET A 1 -30.68 -26.94 25.58
C MET A 1 -29.98 -25.74 24.99
N GLY A 2 -29.39 -24.93 25.85
CA GLY A 2 -29.03 -23.54 25.60
C GLY A 2 -27.87 -23.33 24.63
N VAL A 3 -28.01 -22.31 23.81
CA VAL A 3 -26.95 -21.70 23.02
C VAL A 3 -26.34 -20.60 23.90
N GLN A 4 -25.10 -20.78 24.34
CA GLN A 4 -24.33 -19.71 24.97
C GLN A 4 -23.80 -18.78 23.87
N ASN A 5 -24.19 -17.51 23.96
CA ASN A 5 -23.62 -16.39 23.21
C ASN A 5 -22.37 -15.91 23.96
N ASP A 6 -21.19 -16.14 23.42
CA ASP A 6 -19.97 -15.49 23.85
C ASP A 6 -19.78 -14.14 23.10
N ASN A 7 -20.38 -13.09 23.66
CA ASN A 7 -20.06 -11.70 23.31
C ASN A 7 -18.90 -11.22 24.20
N ASN A 8 -17.65 -11.39 23.74
CA ASN A 8 -16.47 -10.81 24.36
C ASN A 8 -15.50 -10.23 23.32
N PHE A 9 -15.95 -9.25 22.51
CA PHE A 9 -15.04 -8.57 21.57
C PHE A 9 -15.21 -7.04 21.50
N GLU A 10 -16.01 -6.42 22.37
CA GLU A 10 -16.25 -4.98 22.30
C GLU A 10 -15.36 -4.10 23.19
N GLY A 11 -14.61 -4.67 24.14
CA GLY A 11 -13.79 -3.88 25.08
C GLY A 11 -12.54 -3.23 24.50
N SER A 12 -11.88 -3.85 23.50
CA SER A 12 -10.53 -3.42 23.09
C SER A 12 -10.51 -2.25 22.10
N VAL A 13 -11.60 -2.02 21.34
CA VAL A 13 -11.68 -0.94 20.35
C VAL A 13 -12.08 0.37 21.04
N PHE A 14 -12.92 0.28 22.08
CA PHE A 14 -13.39 1.45 22.82
C PHE A 14 -12.28 2.04 23.72
N GLU A 15 -11.46 1.21 24.34
CA GLU A 15 -10.33 1.66 25.16
C GLU A 15 -9.21 2.33 24.32
N ARG A 16 -8.96 1.87 23.09
CA ARG A 16 -8.03 2.54 22.17
C ARG A 16 -8.55 3.89 21.69
N SER A 17 -9.87 4.03 21.51
CA SER A 17 -10.49 5.30 21.15
C SER A 17 -10.41 6.33 22.28
N LEU A 18 -10.54 5.90 23.54
CA LEU A 18 -10.41 6.78 24.70
C LEU A 18 -8.97 7.26 24.95
N ASN A 19 -7.98 6.42 24.69
CA ASN A 19 -6.57 6.83 24.78
C ASN A 19 -6.18 7.81 23.68
N PHE A 20 -6.69 7.66 22.46
CA PHE A 20 -6.47 8.62 21.37
C PHE A 20 -7.10 10.01 21.67
N HIS A 21 -8.22 10.06 22.41
CA HIS A 21 -8.82 11.31 22.84
C HIS A 21 -8.07 11.98 24.01
N ASN A 22 -7.40 11.20 24.86
CA ASN A 22 -6.64 11.75 25.98
C ASN A 22 -5.26 12.33 25.57
N GLU A 23 -4.63 11.80 24.53
CA GLU A 23 -3.36 12.36 24.00
C GLU A 23 -3.56 13.66 23.22
N ASN A 24 -4.78 13.92 22.72
CA ASN A 24 -5.10 15.13 21.96
C ASN A 24 -5.69 16.27 22.80
N LYS A 25 -5.93 16.09 24.10
CA LYS A 25 -6.45 17.16 24.96
C LYS A 25 -5.56 18.39 25.07
N ASN A 26 -4.25 18.23 24.83
CA ASN A 26 -3.30 19.37 24.81
C ASN A 26 -3.29 20.17 23.52
N VAL A 27 -3.94 19.70 22.44
CA VAL A 27 -3.99 20.41 21.15
C VAL A 27 -5.21 21.33 21.12
N ASP A 28 -6.33 20.92 21.72
CA ASP A 28 -7.57 21.71 21.73
C ASP A 28 -7.50 22.93 22.66
N GLU A 29 -6.64 22.92 23.70
CA GLU A 29 -6.44 24.08 24.57
C GLU A 29 -5.63 25.22 23.92
N GLN A 30 -4.96 24.97 22.78
CA GLN A 30 -4.15 25.99 22.07
C GLN A 30 -4.89 26.66 20.91
N ILE A 31 -6.06 26.14 20.53
CA ILE A 31 -6.88 26.74 19.47
C ILE A 31 -7.75 27.82 20.11
N LYS A 32 -7.33 29.11 20.01
CA LYS A 32 -8.22 30.20 20.39
C LYS A 32 -9.46 30.15 19.51
N PRO A 33 -10.65 30.33 20.10
CA PRO A 33 -11.89 30.39 19.34
C PRO A 33 -11.78 31.49 18.28
N LEU A 34 -12.38 31.24 17.12
CA LEU A 34 -12.46 32.24 16.05
C LEU A 34 -13.26 33.47 16.56
N PRO A 35 -12.96 34.68 16.06
CA PRO A 35 -13.69 35.87 16.42
C PRO A 35 -15.20 35.72 16.18
N GLU A 36 -16.02 36.11 17.14
CA GLU A 36 -17.48 35.97 17.07
C GLU A 36 -18.17 37.23 16.50
N SER A 37 -17.48 38.37 16.45
CA SER A 37 -18.04 39.62 15.98
C SER A 37 -17.26 40.22 14.80
N LYS A 38 -17.97 41.02 13.99
CA LYS A 38 -17.36 41.73 12.85
C LYS A 38 -16.18 42.65 13.26
N GLY A 39 -16.29 43.30 14.41
CA GLY A 39 -15.23 44.18 14.91
C GLY A 39 -13.98 43.43 15.38
N GLU A 40 -14.14 42.20 15.88
CA GLU A 40 -13.00 41.31 16.20
C GLU A 40 -12.34 40.80 14.95
N TRP A 41 -13.10 40.46 13.90
CA TRP A 41 -12.55 40.08 12.61
C TRP A 41 -11.74 41.18 11.96
N GLU A 42 -12.19 42.46 12.06
CA GLU A 42 -11.44 43.62 11.53
C GLU A 42 -10.08 43.76 12.24
N LYS A 43 -10.04 43.61 13.56
CA LYS A 43 -8.77 43.63 14.33
C LYS A 43 -7.87 42.45 13.99
N TYR A 44 -8.46 41.27 13.76
CA TYR A 44 -7.74 40.06 13.34
C TYR A 44 -7.12 40.25 11.95
N ILE A 45 -7.87 40.78 11.00
CA ILE A 45 -7.41 41.05 9.62
C ILE A 45 -6.34 42.15 9.60
N ASN A 46 -6.48 43.18 10.45
CA ASN A 46 -5.53 44.28 10.53
C ASN A 46 -4.25 43.94 11.34
N GLY A 47 -4.12 42.74 11.85
CA GLY A 47 -2.95 42.27 12.58
C GLY A 47 -2.85 42.78 14.02
N GLU A 48 -3.89 43.41 14.55
CA GLU A 48 -3.91 43.97 15.91
C GLU A 48 -4.10 42.88 16.98
N ILE A 49 -4.62 41.72 16.61
CA ILE A 49 -4.81 40.55 17.49
C ILE A 49 -4.13 39.32 16.85
N LEU A 50 -2.87 39.40 16.55
CA LEU A 50 -2.07 38.19 16.36
C LEU A 50 -1.68 37.65 17.74
N PRO A 51 -1.97 36.39 18.07
CA PRO A 51 -1.29 35.77 19.19
C PRO A 51 0.21 35.94 18.93
N SER A 52 0.99 36.34 19.95
CA SER A 52 2.44 36.33 19.85
C SER A 52 2.90 34.92 19.52
N MET A 53 2.93 34.60 18.26
CA MET A 53 3.69 33.48 17.80
C MET A 53 5.14 33.87 18.08
N SER A 54 5.74 33.23 19.08
CA SER A 54 7.20 33.21 19.18
C SER A 54 7.70 32.91 17.78
N ASN A 55 8.54 33.78 17.22
CA ASN A 55 9.10 33.60 15.89
C ASN A 55 9.46 32.12 15.73
N PRO A 56 8.94 31.41 14.73
CA PRO A 56 9.30 30.03 14.54
C PRO A 56 10.82 30.03 14.40
N THR A 57 11.47 29.37 15.38
CA THR A 57 12.86 28.95 15.24
C THR A 57 13.02 28.46 13.81
N GLU A 58 14.03 28.90 13.09
CA GLU A 58 14.28 28.71 11.65
C GLU A 58 13.50 27.54 11.06
N PRO A 59 12.82 27.70 9.91
CA PRO A 59 11.97 26.65 9.38
C PRO A 59 12.79 25.38 9.26
N THR A 60 12.55 24.43 10.15
CA THR A 60 13.16 23.10 10.06
C THR A 60 12.84 22.61 8.65
N LYS A 61 13.87 22.43 7.81
CA LYS A 61 13.71 21.92 6.45
C LYS A 61 13.02 20.55 6.55
N VAL A 62 11.70 20.52 6.45
CA VAL A 62 10.94 19.27 6.42
C VAL A 62 11.43 18.49 5.21
N LYS A 63 12.16 17.41 5.46
CA LYS A 63 12.67 16.54 4.40
C LYS A 63 11.48 15.80 3.77
N ARG A 64 11.00 16.28 2.64
CA ARG A 64 9.96 15.60 1.89
C ARG A 64 10.51 14.29 1.32
N PRO A 65 9.74 13.18 1.34
CA PRO A 65 10.13 11.96 0.63
C PRO A 65 10.24 12.24 -0.87
N THR A 66 11.10 11.51 -1.55
CA THR A 66 11.12 11.50 -3.03
C THR A 66 9.79 10.95 -3.55
N LYS A 67 9.45 11.23 -4.81
CA LYS A 67 8.23 10.66 -5.44
C LYS A 67 8.24 9.13 -5.42
N THR A 68 9.38 8.53 -5.71
CA THR A 68 9.54 7.07 -5.64
C THR A 68 9.23 6.54 -4.24
N GLU A 69 9.80 7.15 -3.21
CA GLU A 69 9.54 6.74 -1.83
C GLU A 69 8.08 6.95 -1.43
N TYR A 70 7.47 8.05 -1.86
CA TYR A 70 6.06 8.33 -1.66
C TYR A 70 5.16 7.25 -2.28
N TYR A 71 5.39 6.89 -3.55
CA TYR A 71 4.60 5.86 -4.22
C TYR A 71 4.83 4.46 -3.65
N LEU A 72 6.05 4.13 -3.25
CA LEU A 72 6.33 2.86 -2.56
C LEU A 72 5.61 2.78 -1.21
N LYS A 73 5.53 3.88 -0.44
CA LYS A 73 4.74 3.91 0.81
C LYS A 73 3.25 3.74 0.58
N ILE A 74 2.70 4.27 -0.51
CA ILE A 74 1.31 4.02 -0.88
C ILE A 74 1.11 2.54 -1.26
N ALA A 75 2.02 1.95 -2.04
CA ALA A 75 1.97 0.53 -2.37
C ALA A 75 2.08 -0.36 -1.11
N GLU A 76 2.85 0.04 -0.10
CA GLU A 76 2.92 -0.59 1.21
C GLU A 76 1.57 -0.54 1.95
N CYS A 77 0.93 0.63 1.97
CA CYS A 77 -0.42 0.77 2.51
C CYS A 77 -1.40 -0.15 1.78
N VAL A 78 -1.32 -0.24 0.44
CA VAL A 78 -2.13 -1.17 -0.35
C VAL A 78 -1.84 -2.63 0.03
N ALA A 79 -0.56 -3.00 0.27
CA ALA A 79 -0.17 -4.34 0.71
C ALA A 79 -0.80 -4.74 2.04
N SER A 80 -1.07 -3.78 2.94
CA SER A 80 -1.72 -4.05 4.23
C SER A 80 -3.11 -4.67 4.08
N ARG A 81 -3.79 -4.45 2.95
CA ARG A 81 -5.09 -5.06 2.62
C ARG A 81 -4.99 -6.49 2.09
N SER A 82 -3.78 -7.01 1.87
CA SER A 82 -3.60 -8.37 1.38
C SER A 82 -4.24 -9.40 2.33
N THR A 83 -4.89 -10.38 1.73
CA THR A 83 -5.55 -11.50 2.43
C THR A 83 -4.74 -12.80 2.35
N CYS A 84 -3.50 -12.74 1.86
CA CYS A 84 -2.59 -13.86 1.79
C CYS A 84 -1.99 -14.16 3.17
N LEU A 85 -1.95 -15.44 3.56
CA LEU A 85 -1.35 -15.88 4.83
C LEU A 85 0.17 -16.01 4.77
N ARG A 86 0.76 -16.00 3.58
CA ARG A 86 2.19 -16.25 3.40
C ARG A 86 2.99 -14.95 3.35
N ARG A 87 2.59 -14.03 2.46
CA ARG A 87 3.22 -12.73 2.22
C ARG A 87 2.19 -11.74 1.72
N LYS A 88 2.36 -10.49 2.06
CA LYS A 88 1.49 -9.41 1.63
C LYS A 88 2.16 -8.66 0.48
N PHE A 89 1.48 -8.55 -0.66
CA PHE A 89 1.96 -7.75 -1.79
C PHE A 89 0.94 -6.67 -2.12
N GLY A 90 1.46 -5.47 -2.42
CA GLY A 90 0.69 -4.34 -2.89
C GLY A 90 1.37 -3.70 -4.10
N ALA A 91 0.57 -3.36 -5.10
CA ALA A 91 0.99 -2.69 -6.32
C ALA A 91 0.13 -1.46 -6.58
N ILE A 92 0.74 -0.41 -7.11
CA ILE A 92 0.03 0.74 -7.67
C ILE A 92 0.54 1.02 -9.08
N ILE A 93 -0.33 1.55 -9.92
CA ILE A 93 0.02 2.05 -11.25
C ILE A 93 -0.12 3.56 -11.22
N VAL A 94 0.93 4.27 -11.64
CA VAL A 94 1.02 5.72 -11.64
C VAL A 94 1.33 6.21 -13.05
N LYS A 95 0.59 7.22 -13.52
CA LYS A 95 0.85 7.91 -14.78
C LYS A 95 0.72 9.41 -14.57
N ASP A 96 1.68 10.16 -15.08
CA ASP A 96 1.67 11.63 -15.03
C ASP A 96 1.39 12.15 -13.60
N ASP A 97 2.07 11.54 -12.61
CA ASP A 97 1.93 11.85 -11.19
C ASP A 97 0.56 11.52 -10.55
N VAL A 98 -0.30 10.78 -11.26
CA VAL A 98 -1.64 10.38 -10.80
C VAL A 98 -1.68 8.85 -10.60
N ILE A 99 -2.23 8.41 -9.46
CA ILE A 99 -2.47 6.98 -9.22
C ILE A 99 -3.66 6.54 -10.08
N VAL A 100 -3.38 5.69 -11.06
CA VAL A 100 -4.38 5.14 -11.99
C VAL A 100 -5.16 3.99 -11.35
N SER A 101 -4.47 3.12 -10.62
CA SER A 101 -5.06 1.96 -9.97
C SER A 101 -4.21 1.42 -8.84
N THR A 102 -4.84 0.57 -8.04
CA THR A 102 -4.19 -0.19 -6.97
C THR A 102 -4.56 -1.66 -7.07
N GLY A 103 -3.70 -2.53 -6.54
CA GLY A 103 -3.95 -3.96 -6.43
C GLY A 103 -3.19 -4.58 -5.27
N TYR A 104 -3.81 -5.48 -4.54
CA TYR A 104 -3.16 -6.27 -3.49
C TYR A 104 -3.37 -7.75 -3.73
N SER A 105 -2.52 -8.59 -3.16
CA SER A 105 -2.65 -10.04 -3.28
C SER A 105 -3.84 -10.56 -2.46
N GLY A 106 -4.79 -11.22 -3.12
CA GLY A 106 -6.01 -11.71 -2.47
C GLY A 106 -6.82 -12.62 -3.36
N ALA A 107 -7.79 -13.34 -2.77
CA ALA A 107 -8.68 -14.22 -3.54
C ALA A 107 -9.50 -13.41 -4.57
N PRO A 108 -9.94 -14.05 -5.67
CA PRO A 108 -10.85 -13.44 -6.63
C PRO A 108 -12.11 -12.91 -5.95
N ARG A 109 -12.71 -11.87 -6.52
CA ARG A 109 -13.95 -11.27 -6.01
C ARG A 109 -15.05 -12.34 -5.85
N GLY A 110 -15.77 -12.28 -4.73
CA GLY A 110 -16.83 -13.24 -4.41
C GLY A 110 -16.32 -14.58 -3.87
N ARG A 111 -15.01 -14.78 -3.73
CA ARG A 111 -14.43 -16.01 -3.14
C ARG A 111 -13.90 -15.75 -1.73
N LYS A 112 -14.00 -16.76 -0.85
CA LYS A 112 -13.40 -16.70 0.50
C LYS A 112 -11.89 -16.50 0.39
N ASN A 113 -11.33 -15.58 1.17
CA ASN A 113 -9.90 -15.32 1.24
C ASN A 113 -9.13 -16.44 1.95
N CYS A 114 -7.81 -16.45 1.81
CA CYS A 114 -6.97 -17.38 2.55
C CYS A 114 -7.05 -17.13 4.06
N CYS A 115 -7.06 -15.85 4.50
CA CYS A 115 -7.25 -15.48 5.91
C CYS A 115 -8.59 -15.97 6.47
N ASP A 116 -9.69 -15.88 5.70
CA ASP A 116 -11.02 -16.38 6.14
C ASP A 116 -11.08 -17.90 6.27
N ARG A 117 -10.20 -18.58 5.53
CA ARG A 117 -10.10 -20.06 5.56
C ARG A 117 -9.11 -20.57 6.61
N GLY A 118 -8.24 -19.71 7.11
CA GLY A 118 -7.12 -20.08 7.97
C GLY A 118 -6.10 -21.03 7.31
N LYS A 119 -6.17 -21.21 5.97
CA LYS A 119 -5.40 -22.21 5.23
C LYS A 119 -4.81 -21.66 3.95
N CYS A 120 -3.56 -22.01 3.68
CA CYS A 120 -2.88 -21.74 2.42
C CYS A 120 -2.46 -23.08 1.79
N PHE A 121 -3.08 -23.46 0.68
CA PHE A 121 -2.78 -24.72 -0.01
C PHE A 121 -1.30 -24.89 -0.34
N ARG A 122 -0.63 -23.82 -0.76
CA ARG A 122 0.80 -23.87 -1.10
C ARG A 122 1.69 -24.07 0.14
N MET A 123 1.29 -23.57 1.32
CA MET A 123 2.02 -23.82 2.58
C MET A 123 1.78 -25.27 3.05
N GLU A 124 0.53 -25.75 3.01
CA GLU A 124 0.17 -27.10 3.43
C GLU A 124 0.87 -28.18 2.59
N ASN A 125 1.17 -27.87 1.31
CA ASN A 125 1.85 -28.78 0.40
C ASN A 125 3.34 -28.47 0.20
N ASN A 126 3.95 -27.64 1.07
CA ASN A 126 5.36 -27.28 1.04
C ASN A 126 5.85 -26.78 -0.33
N ILE A 127 4.99 -26.07 -1.09
CA ILE A 127 5.33 -25.56 -2.40
C ILE A 127 6.25 -24.35 -2.25
N PRO A 128 7.48 -24.38 -2.85
CA PRO A 128 8.44 -23.30 -2.75
C PRO A 128 7.93 -21.96 -3.32
N SER A 129 8.61 -20.88 -2.96
CA SER A 129 8.38 -19.58 -3.59
C SER A 129 8.79 -19.64 -5.06
N GLY A 130 8.04 -18.99 -5.94
CA GLY A 130 8.33 -19.00 -7.39
C GLY A 130 7.66 -20.12 -8.18
N GLN A 131 7.16 -21.20 -7.53
CA GLN A 131 6.65 -22.37 -8.20
C GLN A 131 5.13 -22.56 -8.02
N ARG A 132 4.49 -23.26 -8.96
CA ARG A 132 3.11 -23.74 -8.88
C ARG A 132 2.10 -22.66 -8.49
N TYR A 133 2.17 -21.49 -9.12
CA TYR A 133 1.25 -20.39 -8.84
C TYR A 133 -0.18 -20.66 -9.30
N GLU A 134 -0.39 -21.60 -10.24
CA GLU A 134 -1.70 -22.09 -10.67
C GLU A 134 -2.48 -22.71 -9.50
N LEU A 135 -1.80 -23.21 -8.49
CA LEU A 135 -2.38 -23.74 -7.25
C LEU A 135 -2.63 -22.66 -6.18
N CYS A 136 -2.21 -21.43 -6.43
CA CYS A 136 -2.44 -20.32 -5.53
C CYS A 136 -3.89 -19.81 -5.66
N ARG A 137 -4.55 -19.66 -4.53
CA ARG A 137 -5.89 -19.06 -4.51
C ARG A 137 -5.88 -17.57 -4.79
N SER A 138 -4.79 -16.90 -4.48
CA SER A 138 -4.69 -15.44 -4.61
C SER A 138 -4.38 -15.01 -6.04
N VAL A 139 -5.06 -13.98 -6.50
CA VAL A 139 -4.62 -13.17 -7.63
C VAL A 139 -3.49 -12.28 -7.12
N HIS A 140 -2.41 -12.14 -7.88
CA HIS A 140 -1.26 -11.34 -7.50
C HIS A 140 -1.58 -9.84 -7.52
N ALA A 141 -0.83 -9.06 -6.76
CA ALA A 141 -1.04 -7.62 -6.63
C ALA A 141 -0.93 -6.89 -7.98
N GLU A 142 0.08 -7.26 -8.78
CA GLU A 142 0.32 -6.71 -10.11
C GLU A 142 -0.89 -6.99 -11.04
N MET A 143 -1.39 -8.22 -11.03
CA MET A 143 -2.56 -8.61 -11.84
C MET A 143 -3.79 -7.79 -11.43
N ASN A 144 -4.06 -7.67 -10.13
CA ASN A 144 -5.18 -6.89 -9.63
C ASN A 144 -5.04 -5.41 -10.00
N ALA A 145 -3.84 -4.83 -9.91
CA ALA A 145 -3.60 -3.45 -10.33
C ALA A 145 -3.86 -3.26 -11.83
N ILE A 146 -3.42 -4.20 -12.68
CA ILE A 146 -3.66 -4.16 -14.13
C ILE A 146 -5.15 -4.31 -14.46
N ILE A 147 -5.85 -5.24 -13.80
CA ILE A 147 -7.28 -5.49 -14.01
C ILE A 147 -8.12 -4.28 -13.59
N ASN A 148 -7.74 -3.61 -12.52
CA ASN A 148 -8.44 -2.43 -12.00
C ASN A 148 -8.15 -1.15 -12.80
N ALA A 149 -7.09 -1.12 -13.60
CA ALA A 149 -6.68 0.05 -14.37
C ALA A 149 -7.45 0.18 -15.68
N ASP A 150 -7.80 1.42 -16.01
CA ASP A 150 -8.25 1.75 -17.36
C ASP A 150 -7.16 1.40 -18.40
N PRO A 151 -7.49 0.65 -19.48
CA PRO A 151 -6.50 0.23 -20.47
C PRO A 151 -5.74 1.37 -21.15
N ILE A 152 -6.36 2.52 -21.32
CA ILE A 152 -5.74 3.70 -21.96
C ILE A 152 -4.82 4.40 -20.94
N LYS A 153 -5.29 4.58 -19.71
CA LYS A 153 -4.55 5.28 -18.66
C LYS A 153 -3.32 4.53 -18.19
N ARG A 154 -3.28 3.18 -18.29
CA ARG A 154 -2.10 2.41 -17.88
C ARG A 154 -0.97 2.37 -18.92
N LYS A 155 -1.24 2.74 -20.19
CA LYS A 155 -0.20 2.82 -21.22
C LYS A 155 0.84 3.86 -20.86
N HIS A 156 2.12 3.47 -20.93
CA HIS A 156 3.28 4.30 -20.58
C HIS A 156 3.30 4.73 -19.09
N ALA A 157 2.55 4.05 -18.23
CA ALA A 157 2.56 4.26 -16.79
C ALA A 157 3.76 3.56 -16.14
N GLU A 158 3.95 3.81 -14.86
CA GLU A 158 4.90 3.14 -13.97
C GLU A 158 4.16 2.31 -12.95
N MET A 159 4.69 1.13 -12.63
CA MET A 159 4.19 0.30 -11.53
C MET A 159 5.14 0.36 -10.35
N TYR A 160 4.61 0.47 -9.14
CA TYR A 160 5.35 0.37 -7.88
C TYR A 160 4.85 -0.86 -7.14
N LEU A 161 5.77 -1.72 -6.69
CA LEU A 161 5.47 -3.01 -6.06
C LEU A 161 6.21 -3.14 -4.73
N VAL A 162 5.47 -3.52 -3.69
CA VAL A 162 6.00 -3.80 -2.35
C VAL A 162 5.56 -5.18 -1.90
N GLY A 163 6.48 -5.90 -1.30
CA GLY A 163 6.22 -7.16 -0.60
C GLY A 163 6.59 -7.06 0.87
N ILE A 164 5.74 -7.63 1.74
CA ILE A 164 5.89 -7.58 3.19
C ILE A 164 5.70 -8.99 3.75
N GLU A 165 6.62 -9.42 4.60
CA GLU A 165 6.53 -10.66 5.37
C GLU A 165 5.51 -10.50 6.54
N ASN A 166 5.16 -11.60 7.20
CA ASN A 166 4.20 -11.55 8.31
C ASN A 166 4.72 -10.83 9.55
N ASP A 167 6.04 -10.73 9.72
CA ASP A 167 6.69 -9.99 10.79
C ASP A 167 6.81 -8.48 10.52
N GLY A 168 6.32 -8.03 9.35
CA GLY A 168 6.37 -6.63 8.93
C GLY A 168 7.65 -6.23 8.18
N SER A 169 8.64 -7.11 8.06
CA SER A 169 9.84 -6.84 7.26
C SER A 169 9.54 -6.85 5.76
N TYR A 170 10.36 -6.14 4.97
CA TYR A 170 10.25 -6.23 3.52
C TYR A 170 10.77 -7.56 3.01
N THR A 171 10.07 -8.11 2.00
CA THR A 171 10.59 -9.21 1.19
C THR A 171 11.03 -8.70 -0.17
N GLU A 172 11.89 -9.44 -0.85
CA GLU A 172 12.22 -9.11 -2.23
C GLU A 172 10.96 -9.14 -3.10
N ALA A 173 10.56 -7.96 -3.57
CA ALA A 173 9.36 -7.81 -4.38
C ALA A 173 9.73 -7.93 -5.85
N ASP A 174 9.86 -9.15 -6.38
CA ASP A 174 10.02 -9.39 -7.82
C ASP A 174 8.75 -9.94 -8.44
N CYS A 175 8.52 -9.61 -9.71
CA CYS A 175 7.40 -10.14 -10.47
C CYS A 175 7.68 -11.58 -10.89
N CYS A 176 6.73 -12.48 -10.63
CA CYS A 176 6.79 -13.83 -11.18
C CYS A 176 6.63 -13.80 -12.72
N SER A 177 6.99 -14.89 -13.40
CA SER A 177 6.93 -15.00 -14.86
C SER A 177 5.53 -14.72 -15.44
N MET A 178 4.45 -15.10 -14.74
CA MET A 178 3.08 -14.78 -15.16
C MET A 178 2.80 -13.29 -15.11
N CYS A 179 3.20 -12.60 -14.00
CA CYS A 179 3.02 -11.17 -13.86
C CYS A 179 3.88 -10.38 -14.84
N LYS A 180 5.12 -10.80 -15.10
CA LYS A 180 5.98 -10.16 -16.13
C LYS A 180 5.27 -10.15 -17.49
N ARG A 181 4.72 -11.29 -17.94
CA ARG A 181 3.96 -11.38 -19.21
C ARG A 181 2.75 -10.43 -19.25
N MET A 182 1.99 -10.35 -18.15
CA MET A 182 0.86 -9.44 -18.08
C MET A 182 1.28 -7.96 -18.11
N ILE A 183 2.36 -7.61 -17.40
CA ILE A 183 2.91 -6.26 -17.38
C ILE A 183 3.40 -5.87 -18.78
N LEU A 184 4.13 -6.74 -19.48
CA LEU A 184 4.57 -6.53 -20.86
C LEU A 184 3.39 -6.19 -21.78
N ASN A 185 2.32 -6.98 -21.72
CA ASN A 185 1.13 -6.77 -22.57
C ASN A 185 0.25 -5.59 -22.12
N SER A 186 0.45 -5.09 -20.90
CA SER A 186 -0.35 -3.98 -20.37
C SER A 186 0.07 -2.61 -20.87
N GLY A 187 1.27 -2.48 -21.45
CA GLY A 187 1.85 -1.23 -21.93
C GLY A 187 2.46 -0.36 -20.83
N ILE A 188 2.75 -0.91 -19.65
CA ILE A 188 3.52 -0.26 -18.59
C ILE A 188 4.97 -0.15 -19.04
N ASN A 189 5.65 0.97 -18.71
CA ASN A 189 7.04 1.23 -19.15
C ASN A 189 8.08 0.72 -18.14
N ASN A 190 7.84 0.91 -16.85
CA ASN A 190 8.78 0.62 -15.78
C ASN A 190 8.08 -0.05 -14.60
N VAL A 191 8.82 -0.88 -13.88
CA VAL A 191 8.41 -1.39 -12.58
C VAL A 191 9.47 -1.05 -11.54
N THR A 192 9.05 -0.41 -10.47
CA THR A 192 9.89 -0.09 -9.31
C THR A 192 9.53 -1.01 -8.15
N PHE A 193 10.52 -1.72 -7.65
CA PHE A 193 10.37 -2.72 -6.59
C PHE A 193 11.00 -2.22 -5.29
N ARG A 194 10.30 -2.41 -4.16
CA ARG A 194 10.93 -2.34 -2.84
C ARG A 194 11.79 -3.59 -2.65
N THR A 195 13.05 -3.41 -2.28
CA THR A 195 13.98 -4.49 -1.97
C THR A 195 13.92 -4.88 -0.50
N LYS A 196 14.46 -6.04 -0.16
CA LYS A 196 14.43 -6.57 1.21
C LYS A 196 15.12 -5.66 2.24
N ASP A 197 16.14 -4.93 1.85
CA ASP A 197 16.87 -3.97 2.69
C ASP A 197 16.16 -2.62 2.86
N GLY A 198 14.96 -2.46 2.25
CA GLY A 198 14.19 -1.22 2.29
C GLY A 198 14.59 -0.18 1.25
N SER A 199 15.59 -0.46 0.43
CA SER A 199 15.90 0.34 -0.76
C SER A 199 14.94 0.02 -1.91
N TRP A 200 15.21 0.47 -3.13
CA TRP A 200 14.40 0.13 -4.30
C TRP A 200 15.25 0.01 -5.56
N ARG A 201 14.72 -0.73 -6.51
CA ARG A 201 15.27 -0.81 -7.87
C ARG A 201 14.16 -0.61 -8.90
N THR A 202 14.50 0.01 -10.02
CA THR A 202 13.58 0.18 -11.15
C THR A 202 14.07 -0.63 -12.34
N VAL A 203 13.16 -1.35 -12.98
CA VAL A 203 13.43 -2.13 -14.18
C VAL A 203 12.57 -1.60 -15.32
N SER A 204 13.21 -1.30 -16.44
CA SER A 204 12.48 -0.97 -17.68
C SER A 204 11.95 -2.25 -18.33
N ILE A 205 10.71 -2.19 -18.80
CA ILE A 205 10.09 -3.30 -19.56
C ILE A 205 10.89 -3.67 -20.79
N LEU A 206 11.56 -2.70 -21.42
CA LEU A 206 12.46 -2.97 -22.56
C LEU A 206 13.61 -3.93 -22.19
N LYS A 207 14.05 -3.92 -20.93
CA LYS A 207 15.06 -4.88 -20.45
C LYS A 207 14.49 -6.30 -20.50
N TRP A 208 13.29 -6.52 -19.99
CA TRP A 208 12.65 -7.85 -20.03
C TRP A 208 12.39 -8.34 -21.45
N ILE A 209 12.03 -7.43 -22.39
CA ILE A 209 11.85 -7.78 -23.81
C ILE A 209 13.16 -8.25 -24.44
N LYS A 210 14.29 -7.59 -24.11
CA LYS A 210 15.60 -7.92 -24.67
C LYS A 210 16.19 -9.19 -24.08
N GLU A 211 16.00 -9.41 -22.79
CA GLU A 211 16.57 -10.56 -22.08
C GLU A 211 15.79 -11.84 -22.38
N ASP A 212 14.49 -11.74 -22.64
CA ASP A 212 13.57 -12.86 -22.95
C ASP A 212 13.85 -14.16 -22.16
N ASP A 213 14.12 -13.98 -20.86
CA ASP A 213 14.52 -15.04 -19.95
C ASP A 213 13.36 -16.01 -19.60
N SER A 214 12.13 -15.65 -19.97
CA SER A 214 10.92 -16.43 -19.69
C SER A 214 10.85 -17.79 -20.39
N LEU A 215 11.61 -17.96 -21.46
CA LEU A 215 11.68 -19.20 -22.23
C LEU A 215 12.87 -20.10 -21.84
N THR A 216 13.81 -19.59 -21.04
CA THR A 216 15.02 -20.35 -20.65
C THR A 216 14.89 -21.09 -19.32
N ILE A 217 13.82 -20.86 -18.58
CA ILE A 217 13.56 -21.57 -17.32
C ILE A 217 13.01 -22.95 -17.64
N HIS A 218 13.89 -23.95 -17.59
CA HIS A 218 13.55 -25.37 -17.84
C HIS A 218 12.73 -26.02 -16.72
N GLU A 219 12.54 -25.36 -15.59
CA GLU A 219 11.65 -25.83 -14.53
C GLU A 219 10.24 -25.36 -14.85
N GLY A 220 9.49 -26.26 -15.46
CA GLY A 220 8.09 -26.04 -15.84
C GLY A 220 7.19 -25.70 -14.66
N TYR A 221 6.02 -25.18 -14.99
CA TYR A 221 4.94 -24.92 -14.07
C TYR A 221 4.55 -26.15 -13.23
#